data_3acc28b472b65e9540d9ac351b163319
#
_entry.id   3acc28b472b65e9540d9ac351b163319
#
_cell.length_a   1.000
_cell.length_b   1.000
_cell.length_c   1.000
_cell.angle_alpha   90.00
_cell.angle_beta   90.00
_cell.angle_gamma   90.00
#
_symmetry.space_group_name_H-M   'P 1'
#
loop_
_entity.id
_entity.type
_entity.pdbx_description
1 polymer ?
#
loop_
_entity_poly.entity_id
_entity_poly.type
_entity_poly.pdbx_seq_one_letter_code
_entity_poly.pdbx_strand_id
1 'polypeptide(L)'
;MTVIGIVRHGITDWNLSGIAQGSSDVPLNETGRSQAAALADRLSLEERWDMIVSSDLARAKETAEIISGKLSLPISFFDTRLREMSGGEIEGTTEQQRLEKWGANWRKLDLGMESSDSVGKRGMDALDSILKEFEGKRVLVVSHGALIGITLRRMLPEQFGKTDLQNTSITMLEHSGSEWNCTLYNCVKHLETAGIRD
;
A
#
# COMPACT_ATOMS: atom_id res chain seq x y z
N MET A 1 -10.27 -4.96 20.53
CA MET A 1 -10.32 -5.07 19.04
C MET A 1 -9.40 -4.01 18.47
N THR A 2 -8.42 -4.38 17.66
CA THR A 2 -7.54 -3.46 16.95
C THR A 2 -8.04 -3.32 15.51
N VAL A 3 -8.04 -2.10 14.97
CA VAL A 3 -8.47 -1.83 13.60
C VAL A 3 -7.28 -1.32 12.80
N ILE A 4 -7.02 -1.91 11.64
CA ILE A 4 -5.97 -1.45 10.72
C ILE A 4 -6.60 -1.02 9.41
N GLY A 5 -6.43 0.25 9.04
CA GLY A 5 -6.75 0.77 7.73
C GLY A 5 -5.49 0.76 6.86
N ILE A 6 -5.41 -0.18 5.90
CA ILE A 6 -4.26 -0.25 4.98
C ILE A 6 -4.55 0.59 3.74
N VAL A 7 -3.67 1.53 3.44
CA VAL A 7 -3.77 2.48 2.32
C VAL A 7 -2.66 2.21 1.31
N ARG A 8 -3.01 2.04 0.04
CA ARG A 8 -2.02 2.10 -1.05
C ARG A 8 -1.67 3.57 -1.32
N HIS A 9 -0.41 3.89 -1.55
CA HIS A 9 0.05 5.25 -1.90
C HIS A 9 -0.72 5.85 -3.10
N GLY A 10 -0.71 7.18 -3.23
CA GLY A 10 -1.26 7.91 -4.38
C GLY A 10 -0.52 7.61 -5.69
N ILE A 11 -1.11 7.99 -6.82
CA ILE A 11 -0.55 7.70 -8.14
C ILE A 11 0.77 8.44 -8.38
N THR A 12 1.67 7.83 -9.17
CA THR A 12 2.95 8.39 -9.62
C THR A 12 2.99 8.42 -11.15
N ASP A 13 3.91 9.17 -11.74
CA ASP A 13 4.09 9.15 -13.20
C ASP A 13 4.49 7.76 -13.72
N TRP A 14 5.20 6.96 -12.91
CA TRP A 14 5.53 5.59 -13.28
C TRP A 14 4.31 4.66 -13.27
N ASN A 15 3.32 4.90 -12.39
CA ASN A 15 2.04 4.18 -12.47
C ASN A 15 1.32 4.47 -13.79
N LEU A 16 1.20 5.76 -14.17
CA LEU A 16 0.56 6.17 -15.43
C LEU A 16 1.25 5.60 -16.66
N SER A 17 2.58 5.54 -16.63
CA SER A 17 3.39 5.04 -17.73
C SER A 17 3.55 3.50 -17.75
N GLY A 18 2.97 2.78 -16.80
CA GLY A 18 3.12 1.31 -16.69
C GLY A 18 4.56 0.86 -16.41
N ILE A 19 5.37 1.73 -15.79
CA ILE A 19 6.76 1.46 -15.40
C ILE A 19 6.78 0.77 -14.04
N ALA A 20 7.52 -0.34 -13.95
CA ALA A 20 7.70 -1.06 -12.69
C ALA A 20 8.52 -0.22 -11.70
N GLN A 21 7.96 0.06 -10.53
CA GLN A 21 8.59 0.90 -9.51
C GLN A 21 9.44 0.09 -8.52
N GLY A 22 8.88 -1.02 -8.01
CA GLY A 22 9.56 -1.80 -6.99
C GLY A 22 10.05 -0.94 -5.83
N SER A 23 11.33 -1.08 -5.47
CA SER A 23 12.02 -0.32 -4.42
C SER A 23 12.54 1.05 -4.87
N SER A 24 12.43 1.40 -6.16
CA SER A 24 12.82 2.72 -6.69
C SER A 24 12.03 3.83 -5.99
N ASP A 25 12.72 4.90 -5.61
CA ASP A 25 12.16 5.98 -4.80
C ASP A 25 11.52 7.08 -5.66
N VAL A 26 10.35 6.77 -6.21
CA VAL A 26 9.56 7.65 -7.10
C VAL A 26 8.53 8.43 -6.26
N PRO A 27 8.46 9.78 -6.38
CA PRO A 27 7.50 10.60 -5.65
C PRO A 27 6.08 10.51 -6.25
N LEU A 28 5.09 11.05 -5.53
CA LEU A 28 3.75 11.29 -6.07
C LEU A 28 3.80 12.30 -7.22
N ASN A 29 2.87 12.17 -8.16
CA ASN A 29 2.56 13.28 -9.07
C ASN A 29 1.42 14.14 -8.50
N GLU A 30 1.01 15.20 -9.22
CA GLU A 30 -0.05 16.12 -8.78
C GLU A 30 -1.41 15.41 -8.56
N THR A 31 -1.74 14.46 -9.42
CA THR A 31 -2.96 13.63 -9.25
C THR A 31 -2.86 12.80 -7.98
N GLY A 32 -1.69 12.18 -7.71
CA GLY A 32 -1.46 11.41 -6.50
C GLY A 32 -1.60 12.23 -5.22
N ARG A 33 -1.13 13.47 -5.21
CA ARG A 33 -1.34 14.42 -4.09
C ARG A 33 -2.82 14.74 -3.91
N SER A 34 -3.54 14.98 -5.01
CA SER A 34 -4.99 15.23 -4.98
C SER A 34 -5.77 14.01 -4.48
N GLN A 35 -5.38 12.79 -4.91
CA GLN A 35 -5.96 11.54 -4.42
C GLN A 35 -5.74 11.36 -2.90
N ALA A 36 -4.51 11.62 -2.42
CA ALA A 36 -4.18 11.55 -1.00
C ALA A 36 -4.94 12.57 -0.17
N ALA A 37 -5.13 13.79 -0.69
CA ALA A 37 -5.93 14.83 -0.05
C ALA A 37 -7.41 14.44 0.05
N ALA A 38 -8.00 13.89 -1.01
CA ALA A 38 -9.38 13.41 -1.01
C ALA A 38 -9.59 12.26 0.00
N LEU A 39 -8.63 11.33 0.11
CA LEU A 39 -8.66 10.30 1.14
C LEU A 39 -8.57 10.91 2.54
N ALA A 40 -7.68 11.86 2.75
CA ALA A 40 -7.51 12.54 4.02
C ALA A 40 -8.77 13.28 4.46
N ASP A 41 -9.45 13.97 3.53
CA ASP A 41 -10.75 14.61 3.77
C ASP A 41 -11.79 13.60 4.22
N ARG A 42 -11.92 12.48 3.53
CA ARG A 42 -12.82 11.39 3.92
C ARG A 42 -12.51 10.88 5.33
N LEU A 43 -11.25 10.53 5.60
CA LEU A 43 -10.83 9.99 6.89
C LEU A 43 -11.08 10.97 8.05
N SER A 44 -11.04 12.28 7.80
CA SER A 44 -11.32 13.31 8.81
C SER A 44 -12.80 13.38 9.22
N LEU A 45 -13.70 12.83 8.41
CA LEU A 45 -15.15 12.78 8.64
C LEU A 45 -15.62 11.44 9.22
N GLU A 46 -14.75 10.44 9.21
CA GLU A 46 -15.01 9.10 9.73
C GLU A 46 -14.57 8.99 11.21
N GLU A 47 -14.51 7.76 11.72
CA GLU A 47 -14.06 7.50 13.10
C GLU A 47 -12.61 7.93 13.31
N ARG A 48 -12.31 8.38 14.52
CA ARG A 48 -10.97 8.87 14.88
C ARG A 48 -9.90 7.78 14.76
N TRP A 49 -8.81 8.13 14.11
CA TRP A 49 -7.58 7.35 14.05
C TRP A 49 -6.66 7.70 15.21
N ASP A 50 -5.91 6.73 15.71
CA ASP A 50 -4.98 6.92 16.83
C ASP A 50 -3.54 7.08 16.37
N MET A 51 -3.15 6.35 15.29
CA MET A 51 -1.76 6.23 14.83
C MET A 51 -1.67 6.15 13.32
N ILE A 52 -0.52 6.62 12.77
CA ILE A 52 -0.14 6.43 11.36
C ILE A 52 1.23 5.79 11.33
N VAL A 53 1.36 4.70 10.57
CA VAL A 53 2.61 4.02 10.24
C VAL A 53 2.76 4.00 8.72
N SER A 54 3.95 4.20 8.18
CA SER A 54 4.13 4.23 6.72
C SER A 54 5.40 3.53 6.28
N SER A 55 5.37 3.02 5.04
CA SER A 55 6.59 2.78 4.27
C SER A 55 7.38 4.08 4.16
N ASP A 56 8.69 3.97 4.16
CA ASP A 56 9.62 5.09 4.02
C ASP A 56 9.91 5.49 2.56
N LEU A 57 9.38 4.75 1.55
CA LEU A 57 9.49 5.16 0.15
C LEU A 57 8.68 6.44 -0.11
N ALA A 58 9.26 7.38 -0.87
CA ALA A 58 8.76 8.74 -1.07
C ALA A 58 7.25 8.81 -1.35
N ARG A 59 6.72 8.01 -2.27
CA ARG A 59 5.30 8.00 -2.62
C ARG A 59 4.37 7.62 -1.47
N ALA A 60 4.78 6.66 -0.63
CA ALA A 60 3.99 6.26 0.54
C ALA A 60 4.16 7.26 1.68
N LYS A 61 5.37 7.72 1.91
CA LYS A 61 5.70 8.75 2.90
C LYS A 61 4.92 10.02 2.63
N GLU A 62 4.94 10.56 1.40
CA GLU A 62 4.21 11.76 1.00
C GLU A 62 2.69 11.59 1.15
N THR A 63 2.15 10.41 0.78
CA THR A 63 0.72 10.08 1.03
C THR A 63 0.40 10.14 2.53
N ALA A 64 1.24 9.54 3.38
CA ALA A 64 1.06 9.55 4.82
C ALA A 64 1.19 10.96 5.42
N GLU A 65 2.10 11.79 4.93
CA GLU A 65 2.29 13.17 5.36
C GLU A 65 1.06 14.05 5.06
N ILE A 66 0.45 13.89 3.87
CA ILE A 66 -0.80 14.58 3.51
C ILE A 66 -1.94 14.17 4.45
N ILE A 67 -2.10 12.86 4.72
CA ILE A 67 -3.11 12.36 5.66
C ILE A 67 -2.83 12.89 7.08
N SER A 68 -1.59 12.82 7.53
CA SER A 68 -1.13 13.29 8.84
C SER A 68 -1.48 14.76 9.07
N GLY A 69 -1.18 15.61 8.09
CA GLY A 69 -1.50 17.05 8.16
C GLY A 69 -2.99 17.32 8.31
N LYS A 70 -3.83 16.62 7.55
CA LYS A 70 -5.29 16.80 7.61
C LYS A 70 -5.90 16.29 8.92
N LEU A 71 -5.45 15.14 9.39
CA LEU A 71 -5.97 14.54 10.63
C LEU A 71 -5.35 15.17 11.89
N SER A 72 -4.34 16.03 11.75
CA SER A 72 -3.52 16.54 12.87
C SER A 72 -2.97 15.37 13.74
N LEU A 73 -2.61 14.28 13.10
CA LEU A 73 -2.13 13.06 13.72
C LEU A 73 -0.71 12.75 13.21
N PRO A 74 0.33 12.78 14.09
CA PRO A 74 1.70 12.56 13.64
C PRO A 74 1.92 11.12 13.15
N ILE A 75 2.85 10.97 12.20
CA ILE A 75 3.32 9.64 11.78
C ILE A 75 4.18 9.09 12.93
N SER A 76 3.81 7.91 13.44
CA SER A 76 4.47 7.29 14.58
C SER A 76 5.88 6.82 14.23
N PHE A 77 6.00 6.10 13.12
CA PHE A 77 7.29 5.69 12.56
C PHE A 77 7.17 5.25 11.09
N PHE A 78 8.31 5.13 10.43
CA PHE A 78 8.46 4.53 9.12
C PHE A 78 9.03 3.13 9.26
N ASP A 79 8.44 2.15 8.53
CA ASP A 79 8.85 0.76 8.57
C ASP A 79 9.26 0.26 7.19
N THR A 80 10.54 -0.12 7.04
CA THR A 80 11.08 -0.64 5.78
C THR A 80 10.44 -1.96 5.35
N ARG A 81 9.85 -2.72 6.28
CA ARG A 81 9.10 -3.95 5.98
C ARG A 81 7.81 -3.67 5.19
N LEU A 82 7.33 -2.41 5.20
CA LEU A 82 6.17 -1.94 4.44
C LEU A 82 6.53 -1.47 3.02
N ARG A 83 7.80 -1.49 2.60
CA ARG A 83 8.22 -1.15 1.23
C ARG A 83 7.59 -2.07 0.19
N GLU A 84 7.50 -1.59 -1.05
CA GLU A 84 7.05 -2.40 -2.19
C GLU A 84 7.97 -3.60 -2.41
N MET A 85 7.45 -4.62 -3.09
CA MET A 85 8.22 -5.74 -3.59
C MET A 85 9.35 -5.23 -4.49
N SER A 86 10.60 -5.59 -4.17
CA SER A 86 11.72 -5.24 -5.05
C SER A 86 11.56 -5.90 -6.40
N GLY A 87 11.64 -5.10 -7.46
CA GLY A 87 11.53 -5.55 -8.85
C GLY A 87 12.86 -6.01 -9.47
N GLY A 88 13.99 -5.83 -8.78
CA GLY A 88 15.30 -6.16 -9.35
C GLY A 88 15.53 -5.44 -10.69
N GLU A 89 15.97 -6.17 -11.72
CA GLU A 89 16.29 -5.61 -13.03
C GLU A 89 15.10 -5.06 -13.83
N ILE A 90 13.85 -5.38 -13.42
CA ILE A 90 12.66 -4.85 -14.12
C ILE A 90 12.31 -3.41 -13.68
N GLU A 91 12.86 -2.90 -12.58
CA GLU A 91 12.59 -1.54 -12.12
C GLU A 91 12.99 -0.51 -13.21
N GLY A 92 12.17 0.50 -13.40
CA GLY A 92 12.35 1.52 -14.44
C GLY A 92 11.97 1.07 -15.85
N THR A 93 11.39 -0.14 -16.04
CA THR A 93 11.01 -0.65 -17.37
C THR A 93 9.50 -0.81 -17.51
N THR A 94 9.02 -0.62 -18.75
CA THR A 94 7.65 -0.99 -19.14
C THR A 94 7.58 -2.47 -19.52
N GLU A 95 6.36 -3.01 -19.62
CA GLU A 95 6.15 -4.39 -20.09
C GLU A 95 6.74 -4.59 -21.50
N GLN A 96 6.55 -3.62 -22.40
CA GLN A 96 7.11 -3.69 -23.75
C GLN A 96 8.63 -3.80 -23.73
N GLN A 97 9.31 -2.97 -22.95
CA GLN A 97 10.77 -3.01 -22.81
C GLN A 97 11.25 -4.35 -22.25
N ARG A 98 10.52 -4.94 -21.32
CA ARG A 98 10.82 -6.28 -20.78
C ARG A 98 10.69 -7.37 -21.84
N LEU A 99 9.63 -7.30 -22.66
CA LEU A 99 9.42 -8.23 -23.76
C LEU A 99 10.55 -8.11 -24.83
N GLU A 100 10.95 -6.89 -25.15
CA GLU A 100 12.05 -6.63 -26.10
C GLU A 100 13.40 -7.10 -25.55
N LYS A 101 13.69 -6.85 -24.27
CA LYS A 101 14.99 -7.15 -23.65
C LYS A 101 15.16 -8.63 -23.32
N TRP A 102 14.12 -9.26 -22.80
CA TRP A 102 14.20 -10.62 -22.23
C TRP A 102 13.22 -11.63 -22.86
N GLY A 103 12.38 -11.21 -23.81
CA GLY A 103 11.42 -12.05 -24.51
C GLY A 103 10.16 -12.38 -23.67
N ALA A 104 9.24 -13.15 -24.29
CA ALA A 104 7.92 -13.44 -23.69
C ALA A 104 7.98 -14.21 -22.35
N ASN A 105 9.06 -14.90 -22.09
CA ASN A 105 9.25 -15.70 -20.88
C ASN A 105 10.01 -14.98 -19.77
N TRP A 106 10.17 -13.66 -19.84
CA TRP A 106 10.96 -12.86 -18.89
C TRP A 106 10.57 -13.11 -17.41
N ARG A 107 9.30 -13.39 -17.13
CA ARG A 107 8.83 -13.68 -15.77
C ARG A 107 9.37 -14.97 -15.16
N LYS A 108 10.00 -15.84 -15.98
CA LYS A 108 10.63 -17.08 -15.54
C LYS A 108 12.14 -16.93 -15.32
N LEU A 109 12.71 -15.79 -15.68
CA LEU A 109 14.13 -15.52 -15.50
C LEU A 109 14.40 -15.07 -14.07
N ASP A 110 15.59 -15.34 -13.58
CA ASP A 110 16.10 -14.74 -12.35
C ASP A 110 16.60 -13.32 -12.66
N LEU A 111 15.77 -12.35 -12.38
CA LEU A 111 16.05 -10.91 -12.58
C LEU A 111 16.24 -10.19 -11.23
N GLY A 112 16.57 -10.91 -10.18
CA GLY A 112 16.80 -10.35 -8.85
C GLY A 112 15.53 -9.81 -8.18
N MET A 113 14.34 -10.23 -8.63
CA MET A 113 13.08 -9.83 -8.01
C MET A 113 12.91 -10.48 -6.63
N GLU A 114 12.37 -9.73 -5.67
CA GLU A 114 12.00 -10.29 -4.38
C GLU A 114 10.90 -11.37 -4.54
N SER A 115 11.02 -12.47 -3.81
CA SER A 115 10.00 -13.53 -3.87
C SER A 115 8.71 -13.12 -3.15
N SER A 116 7.56 -13.59 -3.63
CA SER A 116 6.27 -13.36 -2.95
C SER A 116 6.25 -13.91 -1.51
N ASP A 117 7.01 -14.97 -1.24
CA ASP A 117 7.12 -15.51 0.14
C ASP A 117 7.86 -14.54 1.06
N SER A 118 8.97 -13.96 0.61
CA SER A 118 9.71 -12.92 1.34
C SER A 118 8.82 -11.71 1.64
N VAL A 119 8.13 -11.19 0.61
CA VAL A 119 7.21 -10.05 0.73
C VAL A 119 6.09 -10.35 1.72
N GLY A 120 5.43 -11.50 1.59
CA GLY A 120 4.34 -11.90 2.47
C GLY A 120 4.79 -12.08 3.91
N LYS A 121 5.98 -12.65 4.13
CA LYS A 121 6.56 -12.80 5.47
C LYS A 121 6.81 -11.44 6.12
N ARG A 122 7.56 -10.53 5.45
CA ARG A 122 7.85 -9.21 6.04
C ARG A 122 6.61 -8.34 6.24
N GLY A 123 5.58 -8.47 5.35
CA GLY A 123 4.31 -7.80 5.53
C GLY A 123 3.56 -8.28 6.78
N MET A 124 3.49 -9.60 7.00
CA MET A 124 2.92 -10.16 8.23
C MET A 124 3.71 -9.76 9.47
N ASP A 125 5.04 -9.84 9.43
CA ASP A 125 5.91 -9.45 10.56
C ASP A 125 5.71 -7.96 10.92
N ALA A 126 5.46 -7.09 9.94
CA ALA A 126 5.13 -5.68 10.18
C ALA A 126 3.77 -5.52 10.86
N LEU A 127 2.71 -6.18 10.35
CA LEU A 127 1.38 -6.11 10.94
C LEU A 127 1.35 -6.70 12.36
N ASP A 128 2.03 -7.81 12.62
CA ASP A 128 2.14 -8.40 13.95
C ASP A 128 2.83 -7.47 14.95
N SER A 129 3.86 -6.73 14.50
CA SER A 129 4.52 -5.72 15.33
C SER A 129 3.58 -4.56 15.64
N ILE A 130 2.83 -4.07 14.64
CA ILE A 130 1.84 -2.99 14.81
C ILE A 130 0.74 -3.42 15.79
N LEU A 131 0.24 -4.67 15.67
CA LEU A 131 -0.77 -5.20 16.59
C LEU A 131 -0.29 -5.22 18.04
N LYS A 132 0.95 -5.66 18.27
CA LYS A 132 1.53 -5.74 19.61
C LYS A 132 1.76 -4.35 20.22
N GLU A 133 2.23 -3.40 19.41
CA GLU A 133 2.56 -2.05 19.86
C GLU A 133 1.30 -1.20 20.10
N PHE A 134 0.27 -1.40 19.26
CA PHE A 134 -0.94 -0.56 19.26
C PHE A 134 -2.21 -1.37 19.52
N GLU A 135 -2.16 -2.30 20.50
CA GLU A 135 -3.33 -3.10 20.86
C GLU A 135 -4.54 -2.21 21.24
N GLY A 136 -5.69 -2.53 20.69
CA GLY A 136 -6.94 -1.80 20.93
C GLY A 136 -7.05 -0.46 20.21
N LYS A 137 -6.08 -0.09 19.37
CA LYS A 137 -6.04 1.18 18.62
C LYS A 137 -6.56 1.04 17.19
N ARG A 138 -6.82 2.20 16.59
CA ARG A 138 -7.11 2.35 15.15
C ARG A 138 -5.87 2.89 14.45
N VAL A 139 -5.24 2.08 13.62
CA VAL A 139 -3.95 2.39 12.99
C VAL A 139 -4.11 2.51 11.47
N LEU A 140 -3.67 3.62 10.89
CA LEU A 140 -3.50 3.75 9.44
C LEU A 140 -2.10 3.24 9.05
N VAL A 141 -2.05 2.39 8.02
CA VAL A 141 -0.81 1.85 7.47
C VAL A 141 -0.72 2.22 6.00
N VAL A 142 0.24 3.06 5.62
CA VAL A 142 0.43 3.47 4.22
C VAL A 142 1.53 2.63 3.57
N SER A 143 1.20 1.97 2.45
CA SER A 143 2.09 1.01 1.81
C SER A 143 1.81 0.93 0.29
N HIS A 144 2.04 -0.23 -0.34
CA HIS A 144 2.15 -0.42 -1.79
C HIS A 144 1.32 -1.61 -2.27
N GLY A 145 1.03 -1.61 -3.58
CA GLY A 145 0.10 -2.56 -4.17
C GLY A 145 0.48 -4.02 -4.02
N ALA A 146 1.72 -4.41 -4.39
CA ALA A 146 2.11 -5.81 -4.34
C ALA A 146 2.29 -6.29 -2.89
N LEU A 147 2.91 -5.49 -2.01
CA LEU A 147 3.04 -5.84 -0.59
C LEU A 147 1.67 -6.07 0.04
N ILE A 148 0.74 -5.12 -0.08
CA ILE A 148 -0.60 -5.24 0.50
C ILE A 148 -1.30 -6.50 -0.02
N GLY A 149 -1.35 -6.67 -1.36
CA GLY A 149 -2.05 -7.80 -1.97
C GLY A 149 -1.46 -9.15 -1.58
N ILE A 150 -0.14 -9.27 -1.49
CA ILE A 150 0.53 -10.52 -1.08
C ILE A 150 0.29 -10.80 0.41
N THR A 151 0.34 -9.76 1.26
CA THR A 151 0.10 -9.90 2.70
C THR A 151 -1.35 -10.32 2.97
N LEU A 152 -2.33 -9.70 2.31
CA LEU A 152 -3.75 -10.07 2.43
C LEU A 152 -4.00 -11.53 2.02
N ARG A 153 -3.41 -12.00 0.90
CA ARG A 153 -3.54 -13.39 0.49
C ARG A 153 -2.93 -14.37 1.49
N ARG A 154 -1.81 -14.00 2.10
CA ARG A 154 -1.18 -14.83 3.14
C ARG A 154 -1.99 -14.87 4.42
N MET A 155 -2.62 -13.75 4.78
CA MET A 155 -3.44 -13.61 5.99
C MET A 155 -4.79 -14.30 5.86
N LEU A 156 -5.49 -14.11 4.75
CA LEU A 156 -6.87 -14.54 4.50
C LEU A 156 -6.97 -15.23 3.11
N PRO A 157 -6.33 -16.38 2.92
CA PRO A 157 -6.20 -17.03 1.60
C PRO A 157 -7.56 -17.41 0.98
N GLU A 158 -8.57 -17.69 1.79
CA GLU A 158 -9.92 -18.03 1.32
C GLU A 158 -10.68 -16.80 0.79
N GLN A 159 -10.29 -15.57 1.20
CA GLN A 159 -10.97 -14.33 0.80
C GLN A 159 -10.25 -13.64 -0.36
N PHE A 160 -8.92 -13.77 -0.44
CA PHE A 160 -8.12 -13.01 -1.40
C PHE A 160 -7.37 -13.92 -2.37
N GLY A 161 -7.76 -13.85 -3.65
CA GLY A 161 -7.02 -14.38 -4.76
C GLY A 161 -6.02 -13.37 -5.34
N LYS A 162 -6.00 -13.20 -6.68
CA LYS A 162 -5.26 -12.12 -7.32
C LYS A 162 -5.91 -10.79 -6.96
N THR A 163 -5.15 -9.91 -6.34
CA THR A 163 -5.60 -8.59 -5.91
C THR A 163 -5.01 -7.52 -6.81
N ASP A 164 -5.86 -6.60 -7.26
CA ASP A 164 -5.45 -5.37 -7.95
C ASP A 164 -5.98 -4.19 -7.13
N LEU A 165 -5.08 -3.59 -6.36
CA LEU A 165 -5.42 -2.50 -5.46
C LEU A 165 -5.26 -1.16 -6.19
N GLN A 166 -6.28 -0.30 -6.12
CA GLN A 166 -6.25 1.04 -6.71
C GLN A 166 -5.40 2.00 -5.85
N ASN A 167 -4.82 3.03 -6.48
CA ASN A 167 -4.08 4.07 -5.75
C ASN A 167 -5.00 4.78 -4.75
N THR A 168 -4.49 5.09 -3.58
CA THR A 168 -5.19 5.61 -2.40
C THR A 168 -6.37 4.77 -1.92
N SER A 169 -6.57 3.54 -2.44
CA SER A 169 -7.58 2.66 -1.87
C SER A 169 -7.30 2.37 -0.40
N ILE A 170 -8.37 2.24 0.38
CA ILE A 170 -8.31 1.80 1.78
C ILE A 170 -8.94 0.42 1.93
N THR A 171 -8.24 -0.45 2.64
CA THR A 171 -8.73 -1.77 3.09
C THR A 171 -8.76 -1.80 4.60
N MET A 172 -9.92 -2.13 5.19
CA MET A 172 -10.13 -2.17 6.64
C MET A 172 -10.04 -3.59 7.14
N LEU A 173 -9.17 -3.80 8.12
CA LEU A 173 -8.97 -5.05 8.81
C LEU A 173 -9.28 -4.87 10.30
N GLU A 174 -9.99 -5.83 10.86
CA GLU A 174 -10.26 -5.91 12.29
C GLU A 174 -9.58 -7.14 12.85
N HIS A 175 -8.90 -6.99 13.99
CA HIS A 175 -8.29 -8.09 14.73
C HIS A 175 -8.92 -8.21 16.09
N SER A 176 -9.48 -9.40 16.39
CA SER A 176 -10.10 -9.71 17.67
C SER A 176 -9.72 -11.12 18.11
N GLY A 177 -9.15 -11.25 19.30
CA GLY A 177 -8.58 -12.51 19.76
C GLY A 177 -7.42 -12.97 18.88
N SER A 178 -7.61 -14.02 18.10
CA SER A 178 -6.64 -14.54 17.13
C SER A 178 -7.09 -14.41 15.68
N GLU A 179 -8.24 -13.77 15.43
CA GLU A 179 -8.87 -13.76 14.11
C GLU A 179 -8.79 -12.40 13.44
N TRP A 180 -8.51 -12.44 12.14
CA TRP A 180 -8.60 -11.30 11.24
C TRP A 180 -9.92 -11.32 10.48
N ASN A 181 -10.54 -10.15 10.34
CA ASN A 181 -11.70 -9.94 9.50
C ASN A 181 -11.47 -8.74 8.59
N CYS A 182 -11.78 -8.87 7.29
CA CYS A 182 -11.76 -7.74 6.35
C CYS A 182 -13.17 -7.19 6.20
N THR A 183 -13.40 -5.98 6.70
CA THR A 183 -14.73 -5.33 6.69
C THR A 183 -14.92 -4.38 5.51
N LEU A 184 -13.84 -3.94 4.87
CA LEU A 184 -13.84 -3.12 3.66
C LEU A 184 -12.62 -3.46 2.80
N TYR A 185 -12.81 -3.67 1.51
CA TYR A 185 -11.71 -4.02 0.60
C TYR A 185 -11.59 -3.02 -0.55
N ASN A 186 -10.35 -2.54 -0.79
CA ASN A 186 -9.96 -1.74 -1.96
C ASN A 186 -10.92 -0.57 -2.27
N CYS A 187 -11.36 0.15 -1.27
CA CYS A 187 -12.36 1.19 -1.40
C CYS A 187 -11.76 2.53 -1.80
N VAL A 188 -12.24 3.09 -2.91
CA VAL A 188 -11.84 4.40 -3.47
C VAL A 188 -12.99 5.40 -3.54
N LYS A 189 -14.04 5.24 -2.74
CA LYS A 189 -15.24 6.08 -2.76
C LYS A 189 -14.92 7.59 -2.66
N HIS A 190 -13.83 7.96 -1.99
CA HIS A 190 -13.37 9.35 -1.89
C HIS A 190 -12.96 9.94 -3.24
N LEU A 191 -12.44 9.14 -4.18
CA LEU A 191 -12.10 9.62 -5.53
C LEU A 191 -13.36 9.94 -6.35
N GLU A 192 -14.37 9.09 -6.26
CA GLU A 192 -15.66 9.34 -6.93
C GLU A 192 -16.30 10.62 -6.41
N THR A 193 -16.31 10.82 -5.09
CA THR A 193 -16.86 12.01 -4.44
C THR A 193 -16.11 13.28 -4.83
N ALA A 194 -14.78 13.21 -4.98
CA ALA A 194 -13.94 14.33 -5.38
C ALA A 194 -13.90 14.56 -6.90
N GLY A 195 -14.49 13.67 -7.71
CA GLY A 195 -14.43 13.74 -9.17
C GLY A 195 -13.04 13.49 -9.76
N ILE A 196 -12.16 12.83 -9.01
CA ILE A 196 -10.79 12.49 -9.44
C ILE A 196 -10.83 11.17 -10.20
N ARG A 197 -10.27 11.16 -11.41
CA ARG A 197 -10.08 9.96 -12.23
C ARG A 197 -8.60 9.65 -12.38
N ASP A 198 -8.27 8.36 -12.48
CA ASP A 198 -6.91 7.88 -12.84
C ASP A 198 -6.61 8.13 -14.31
#